data_a313648761448e1afaea9e0cc24231f3
#
_entry.id   a313648761448e1afaea9e0cc24231f3
#
_cell.length_a   1.000
_cell.length_b   1.000
_cell.length_c   1.000
_cell.angle_alpha   90.00
_cell.angle_beta   90.00
_cell.angle_gamma   90.00
#
_symmetry.space_group_name_H-M   'P 1'
#
loop_
_entity.id
_entity.type
_entity.pdbx_description
1 polymer ?
#
loop_
_entity_poly.entity_id
_entity_poly.type
_entity_poly.pdbx_seq_one_letter_code
_entity_poly.pdbx_strand_id
1 'polypeptide(L)' 'MFDTEPVNLYKGDKRRVYVVILETGDDYPPVEGTAQKRRLSEGAITTMLIDDAARYVADGKVRYL' A
#
# COMPACT_ATOMS: atom_id res chain seq x y z
N MET A 1 5.14 9.13 -28.16
CA MET A 1 5.29 8.99 -27.65
C MET A 1 5.20 8.86 -26.91
N PHE A 2 5.15 8.86 -27.01
CA PHE A 2 5.10 8.80 -26.30
C PHE A 2 4.88 8.34 -25.51
N ASP A 3 4.82 8.08 -25.58
CA ASP A 3 4.63 7.79 -24.83
C ASP A 3 4.39 7.42 -24.02
N THR A 4 4.36 7.12 -24.21
CA THR A 4 4.25 6.99 -23.52
C THR A 4 3.93 6.82 -22.52
N GLU A 5 3.72 6.75 -22.57
CA GLU A 5 3.54 6.82 -21.83
C GLU A 5 3.21 6.78 -20.95
N PRO A 6 3.22 6.48 -21.13
CA PRO A 6 2.93 6.59 -20.31
C PRO A 6 2.65 6.84 -19.28
N VAL A 7 2.61 7.01 -19.50
CA VAL A 7 2.53 7.51 -18.64
C VAL A 7 1.76 7.54 -17.87
N ASN A 8 1.60 7.41 -17.90
CA ASN A 8 0.95 7.51 -17.16
C ASN A 8 0.21 7.48 -16.72
N LEU A 9 0.58 7.47 -17.75
CA LEU A 9 -0.17 7.41 -17.45
C LEU A 9 -0.57 7.15 -16.34
N TYR A 10 -0.58 7.67 -16.13
CA TYR A 10 -0.67 7.37 -14.97
C TYR A 10 -1.58 8.00 -14.16
N LYS A 11 -2.23 7.34 -13.68
CA LYS A 11 -3.18 7.62 -12.79
C LYS A 11 -2.76 7.18 -11.44
N GLY A 12 -1.96 7.90 -10.80
CA GLY A 12 -1.38 7.56 -9.54
C GLY A 12 -0.25 6.58 -9.67
N ASP A 13 0.51 6.46 -8.61
CA ASP A 13 1.71 5.63 -8.56
C ASP A 13 1.30 4.20 -8.21
N LYS A 14 1.70 3.26 -9.07
CA LYS A 14 1.37 1.87 -8.87
C LYS A 14 2.47 1.10 -8.18
N ARG A 15 3.54 1.76 -7.78
CA ARG A 15 4.63 1.09 -7.08
C ARG A 15 4.18 0.66 -5.70
N ARG A 16 4.79 -0.40 -5.23
CA ARG A 16 4.51 -0.93 -3.91
C ARG A 16 5.75 -0.77 -3.03
N VAL A 17 5.52 -0.59 -1.75
CA VAL A 17 6.61 -0.48 -0.78
C VAL A 17 6.34 -1.46 0.35
N TYR A 18 7.41 -1.90 1.01
CA TYR A 18 7.30 -2.77 2.18
C TYR A 18 7.04 -1.93 3.41
N VAL A 19 6.14 -2.43 4.24
CA VAL A 19 5.81 -1.77 5.50
C VAL A 19 5.68 -2.81 6.61
N VAL A 20 5.85 -2.36 7.83
CA VAL A 20 5.64 -3.17 9.04
C VAL A 20 4.35 -2.69 9.69
N ILE A 21 3.49 -3.62 10.03
CA ILE A 21 2.21 -3.30 10.68
C ILE A 21 2.48 -2.96 12.13
N LEU A 22 2.04 -1.79 12.57
CA LEU A 22 2.20 -1.35 13.95
C LEU A 22 0.95 -1.58 14.77
N GLU A 23 -0.19 -1.65 14.12
CA GLU A 23 -1.48 -1.80 14.80
C GLU A 23 -2.29 -2.88 14.11
N THR A 24 -2.64 -3.93 14.85
CA THR A 24 -3.48 -5.01 14.34
C THR A 24 -4.82 -4.43 13.88
N GLY A 25 -5.27 -4.85 12.71
CA GLY A 25 -6.54 -4.39 12.17
C GLY A 25 -7.00 -5.25 11.02
N ASP A 26 -8.25 -5.07 10.62
CA ASP A 26 -8.83 -5.85 9.54
C ASP A 26 -9.27 -4.96 8.37
N ASP A 27 -8.73 -3.76 8.30
CA ASP A 27 -9.14 -2.78 7.30
C ASP A 27 -7.98 -2.36 6.40
N TYR A 28 -6.98 -3.21 6.28
CA TYR A 28 -5.81 -2.92 5.46
C TYR A 28 -6.11 -3.16 3.98
N PRO A 29 -5.39 -2.47 3.08
CA PRO A 29 -5.71 -2.55 1.65
C PRO A 29 -5.55 -3.96 1.12
N PRO A 30 -6.35 -4.33 0.12
CA PRO A 30 -6.26 -5.67 -0.46
C PRO A 30 -4.98 -5.88 -1.25
N VAL A 31 -4.65 -7.14 -1.43
CA VAL A 31 -3.57 -7.51 -2.34
C VAL A 31 -4.03 -7.23 -3.76
N GLU A 32 -3.10 -6.88 -4.62
CA GLU A 32 -3.40 -6.67 -6.03
C GLU A 32 -4.14 -7.86 -6.59
N GLY A 33 -5.20 -7.58 -7.34
CA GLY A 33 -6.01 -8.63 -7.95
C GLY A 33 -7.15 -9.10 -7.09
N THR A 34 -7.30 -8.60 -5.86
CA THR A 34 -8.42 -8.92 -5.00
C THR A 34 -9.14 -7.65 -4.60
N ALA A 35 -10.35 -7.79 -4.11
CA ALA A 35 -11.14 -6.65 -3.65
C ALA A 35 -11.37 -6.66 -2.14
N GLN A 36 -10.88 -7.67 -1.46
CA GLN A 36 -11.13 -7.82 -0.04
C GLN A 36 -10.03 -7.17 0.78
N LYS A 37 -10.43 -6.44 1.81
CA LYS A 37 -9.48 -5.89 2.76
C LYS A 37 -8.86 -7.03 3.57
N ARG A 38 -7.66 -6.77 4.07
CA ARG A 38 -6.90 -7.80 4.78
C ARG A 38 -6.88 -7.54 6.27
N ARG A 39 -6.91 -8.62 7.03
CA ARG A 39 -6.62 -8.55 8.45
C ARG A 39 -5.13 -8.81 8.64
N LEU A 40 -4.44 -7.89 9.26
CA LEU A 40 -3.00 -7.98 9.49
C LEU A 40 -2.70 -7.68 10.94
N SER A 41 -1.77 -8.44 11.49
CA SER A 41 -1.42 -8.32 12.91
C SER A 41 -0.16 -7.49 13.07
N GLU A 42 -0.04 -6.90 14.23
CA GLU A 42 1.15 -6.15 14.62
C GLU A 42 2.40 -6.97 14.37
N GLY A 43 3.41 -6.37 13.75
CA GLY A 43 4.65 -7.03 13.44
C GLY A 43 4.71 -7.67 12.07
N ALA A 44 3.59 -7.81 11.39
CA ALA A 44 3.57 -8.40 10.06
C ALA A 44 4.25 -7.47 9.07
N ILE A 45 4.93 -8.05 8.09
CA ILE A 45 5.57 -7.30 7.01
C ILE A 45 4.80 -7.59 5.74
N THR A 46 4.42 -6.53 5.04
CA THR A 46 3.63 -6.68 3.82
C THR A 46 3.98 -5.55 2.86
N THR A 47 3.33 -5.55 1.70
CA THR A 47 3.50 -4.46 0.75
C THR A 47 2.19 -3.72 0.58
N MET A 48 2.29 -2.45 0.26
CA MET A 48 1.15 -1.59 -0.07
C MET A 48 1.53 -0.69 -1.20
N LEU A 49 0.54 -0.22 -1.94
CA LEU A 49 0.78 0.86 -2.90
C LEU A 49 1.34 2.05 -2.15
N ILE A 50 2.22 2.78 -2.82
CA ILE A 50 2.95 3.86 -2.16
C ILE A 50 2.00 4.90 -1.56
N ASP A 51 0.88 5.19 -2.23
CA ASP A 51 -0.08 6.16 -1.72
C ASP A 51 -0.81 5.64 -0.48
N ASP A 52 -1.13 4.36 -0.48
CA ASP A 52 -1.77 3.74 0.69
C ASP A 52 -0.82 3.74 1.87
N ALA A 53 0.44 3.37 1.62
CA ALA A 53 1.43 3.34 2.70
C ALA A 53 1.57 4.72 3.34
N ALA A 54 1.60 5.77 2.52
CA ALA A 54 1.74 7.12 3.05
C ALA A 54 0.59 7.46 4.00
N ARG A 55 -0.63 7.06 3.65
CA ARG A 55 -1.79 7.31 4.49
C ARG A 55 -1.71 6.58 5.81
N TYR A 56 -1.36 5.30 5.76
CA TYR A 56 -1.29 4.50 6.98
C TYR A 56 -0.11 4.89 7.85
N VAL A 57 0.99 5.33 7.26
CA VAL A 57 2.11 5.86 8.04
C VAL A 57 1.68 7.14 8.77
N ALA A 58 0.97 8.02 8.07
CA ALA A 58 0.49 9.26 8.69
C ALA A 58 -0.46 8.98 9.86
N ASP A 59 -1.22 7.89 9.77
CA ASP A 59 -2.14 7.50 10.84
C ASP A 59 -1.45 6.72 11.95
N GLY A 60 -0.18 6.42 11.81
CA GLY A 60 0.55 5.67 12.83
C GLY A 60 0.26 4.17 12.85
N LYS A 61 -0.32 3.64 11.79
CA LYS A 61 -0.71 2.23 11.76
C LYS A 61 0.35 1.33 11.17
N VAL A 62 1.24 1.87 10.35
CA VAL A 62 2.35 1.13 9.76
C VAL A 62 3.57 2.03 9.75
N ARG A 63 4.72 1.44 9.53
CA ARG A 63 5.93 2.21 9.24
C ARG A 63 6.63 1.59 8.05
N TYR A 64 7.42 2.39 7.37
CA TYR A 64 8.23 1.86 6.28
C TYR A 64 9.28 0.92 6.82
N LEU A 65 9.54 -0.12 6.06
CA LEU A 65 10.54 -1.10 6.43
C LEU A 65 11.96 -0.57 6.26
#